data_bb443fea2b1fc24230343a336cf92037
#
_entry.id   bb443fea2b1fc24230343a336cf92037
#
_cell.length_a   1.000
_cell.length_b   1.000
_cell.length_c   1.000
_cell.angle_alpha   90.00
_cell.angle_beta   90.00
_cell.angle_gamma   90.00
#
_symmetry.space_group_name_H-M   'P 1'
#
loop_
_entity.id
_entity.type
_entity.pdbx_description
1 polymer ?
#
loop_
_entity_poly.entity_id
_entity_poly.type
_entity_poly.pdbx_seq_one_letter_code
_entity_poly.pdbx_strand_id
1 'polypeptide(L)'
;MWITIMISEWERHTLLADTALQLDDPVRSILHYQQALSLSEDISECVEIEADERLLISVISCHNLAQFWRWAGDTEYELKYLQLASEKVLTLIPQCPNRDCASFIDSIGCCTKALIDFMKRHPNPVIAKQVEKIDTATNCEIIAKFRLN
;
A
#
# COMPACT_ATOMS: atom_id res chain seq x y z
N MET A 1 -5.47 -5.62 23.03
CA MET A 1 -6.00 -4.29 23.37
C MET A 1 -5.24 -3.14 22.71
N TRP A 2 -3.92 -3.07 22.82
CA TRP A 2 -3.14 -2.03 22.15
C TRP A 2 -3.16 -2.14 20.62
N ILE A 3 -3.33 -3.35 20.07
CA ILE A 3 -3.53 -3.59 18.64
C ILE A 3 -4.77 -2.86 18.13
N THR A 4 -5.90 -2.99 18.84
CA THR A 4 -7.14 -2.30 18.52
C THR A 4 -6.97 -0.79 18.55
N ILE A 5 -6.22 -0.28 19.54
CA ILE A 5 -5.92 1.14 19.66
C ILE A 5 -5.07 1.62 18.49
N MET A 6 -4.07 0.83 18.09
CA MET A 6 -3.16 1.18 17.00
C MET A 6 -3.90 1.25 15.66
N ILE A 7 -4.76 0.28 15.35
CA ILE A 7 -5.57 0.28 14.13
C ILE A 7 -6.57 1.44 14.17
N SER A 8 -7.19 1.68 15.32
CA SER A 8 -8.14 2.80 15.51
C SER A 8 -7.46 4.16 15.28
N GLU A 9 -6.25 4.33 15.77
CA GLU A 9 -5.47 5.55 15.55
C GLU A 9 -5.08 5.72 14.08
N TRP A 10 -4.70 4.62 13.41
CA TRP A 10 -4.44 4.63 11.99
C TRP A 10 -5.66 5.09 11.19
N GLU A 11 -6.83 4.53 11.47
CA GLU A 11 -8.08 4.93 10.83
C GLU A 11 -8.41 6.40 11.10
N ARG A 12 -8.23 6.85 12.33
CA ARG A 12 -8.49 8.23 12.73
C ARG A 12 -7.62 9.21 11.95
N HIS A 13 -6.32 8.96 11.85
CA HIS A 13 -5.43 9.83 11.09
C HIS A 13 -5.72 9.80 9.60
N THR A 14 -6.07 8.65 9.04
CA THR A 14 -6.48 8.53 7.65
C THR A 14 -7.71 9.39 7.35
N LEU A 15 -8.74 9.31 8.18
CA LEU A 15 -9.97 10.08 8.02
C LEU A 15 -9.73 11.58 8.23
N LEU A 16 -8.89 11.95 9.20
CA LEU A 16 -8.54 13.36 9.43
C LEU A 16 -7.77 13.94 8.23
N ALA A 17 -6.90 13.15 7.62
CA ALA A 17 -6.18 13.57 6.43
C ALA A 17 -7.14 13.80 5.24
N ASP A 18 -8.06 12.87 5.02
CA ASP A 18 -9.07 12.99 3.96
C ASP A 18 -9.94 14.23 4.18
N THR A 19 -10.39 14.45 5.39
CA THR A 19 -11.20 15.61 5.75
C THR A 19 -10.45 16.92 5.54
N ALA A 20 -9.19 16.98 5.96
CA ALA A 20 -8.35 18.17 5.80
C ALA A 20 -8.16 18.52 4.32
N LEU A 21 -7.98 17.51 3.46
CA LEU A 21 -7.85 17.73 2.02
C LEU A 21 -9.14 18.26 1.42
N GLN A 22 -10.30 17.72 1.83
CA GLN A 22 -11.60 18.21 1.41
C GLN A 22 -11.85 19.66 1.84
N LEU A 23 -11.28 20.08 2.98
CA LEU A 23 -11.37 21.44 3.51
C LEU A 23 -10.27 22.36 2.97
N ASP A 24 -9.54 21.92 1.96
CA ASP A 24 -8.46 22.67 1.32
C ASP A 24 -7.34 23.06 2.31
N ASP A 25 -7.02 22.13 3.22
CA ASP A 25 -5.91 22.25 4.17
C ASP A 25 -4.86 21.16 3.91
N PRO A 26 -4.01 21.33 2.88
CA PRO A 26 -3.05 20.30 2.49
C PRO A 26 -1.97 20.06 3.53
N VAL A 27 -1.59 21.07 4.30
CA VAL A 27 -0.56 20.92 5.34
C VAL A 27 -1.04 19.96 6.43
N ARG A 28 -2.26 20.15 6.90
CA ARG A 28 -2.85 19.25 7.91
C ARG A 28 -3.08 17.86 7.31
N SER A 29 -3.50 17.78 6.06
CA SER A 29 -3.71 16.52 5.36
C SER A 29 -2.43 15.69 5.31
N ILE A 30 -1.31 16.26 4.84
CA ILE A 30 -0.06 15.53 4.72
C ILE A 30 0.49 15.10 6.09
N LEU A 31 0.32 15.92 7.13
CA LEU A 31 0.74 15.55 8.48
C LEU A 31 -0.01 14.31 8.97
N HIS A 32 -1.32 14.24 8.77
CA HIS A 32 -2.11 13.09 9.18
C HIS A 32 -1.82 11.85 8.32
N TYR A 33 -1.64 11.99 7.00
CA TYR A 33 -1.24 10.87 6.16
C TYR A 33 0.13 10.30 6.57
N GLN A 34 1.08 11.16 6.95
CA GLN A 34 2.39 10.72 7.43
C GLN A 34 2.29 9.98 8.76
N GLN A 35 1.43 10.43 9.65
CA GLN A 35 1.17 9.73 10.92
C GLN A 35 0.50 8.38 10.67
N ALA A 36 -0.46 8.32 9.75
CA ALA A 36 -1.07 7.06 9.36
C ALA A 36 -0.04 6.09 8.77
N LEU A 37 0.87 6.58 7.92
CA LEU A 37 1.95 5.75 7.39
C LEU A 37 2.85 5.20 8.50
N SER A 38 3.24 6.05 9.44
CA SER A 38 4.06 5.62 10.58
C SER A 38 3.38 4.52 11.40
N LEU A 39 2.09 4.67 11.65
CA LEU A 39 1.31 3.64 12.33
C LEU A 39 1.21 2.36 11.49
N SER A 40 1.06 2.47 10.18
CA SER A 40 1.02 1.31 9.30
C SER A 40 2.33 0.52 9.30
N GLU A 41 3.45 1.20 9.46
CA GLU A 41 4.77 0.57 9.59
C GLU A 41 4.84 -0.27 10.88
N ASP A 42 4.39 0.29 12.00
CA ASP A 42 4.32 -0.44 13.26
C ASP A 42 3.35 -1.63 13.16
N ILE A 43 2.21 -1.44 12.54
CA ILE A 43 1.22 -2.50 12.29
C ILE A 43 1.82 -3.60 11.43
N SER A 44 2.62 -3.26 10.42
CA SER A 44 3.21 -4.24 9.50
C SER A 44 4.19 -5.18 10.20
N GLU A 45 4.75 -4.78 11.33
CA GLU A 45 5.67 -5.59 12.13
C GLU A 45 4.95 -6.42 13.20
N CYS A 46 3.66 -6.19 13.40
CA CYS A 46 2.88 -6.86 14.44
C CYS A 46 2.35 -8.20 13.92
N VAL A 47 3.01 -9.28 14.29
CA VAL A 47 2.65 -10.63 13.82
C VAL A 47 1.31 -11.14 14.36
N GLU A 48 0.77 -10.54 15.42
CA GLU A 48 -0.57 -10.88 15.94
C GLU A 48 -1.69 -10.37 15.03
N ILE A 49 -1.40 -9.43 14.12
CA ILE A 49 -2.36 -8.97 13.10
C ILE A 49 -2.20 -9.86 11.87
N GLU A 50 -3.31 -10.30 11.28
CA GLU A 50 -3.28 -11.12 10.09
C GLU A 50 -2.50 -10.45 8.95
N ALA A 51 -1.73 -11.25 8.21
CA ALA A 51 -0.84 -10.73 7.17
C ALA A 51 -1.59 -9.97 6.07
N ASP A 52 -2.79 -10.42 5.70
CA ASP A 52 -3.63 -9.75 4.71
C ASP A 52 -4.10 -8.37 5.20
N GLU A 53 -4.44 -8.25 6.47
CA GLU A 53 -4.83 -6.98 7.08
C GLU A 53 -3.64 -6.02 7.16
N ARG A 54 -2.46 -6.53 7.55
CA ARG A 54 -1.24 -5.72 7.58
C ARG A 54 -0.89 -5.18 6.19
N LEU A 55 -1.04 -6.03 5.17
CA LEU A 55 -0.78 -5.62 3.79
C LEU A 55 -1.77 -4.55 3.33
N LEU A 56 -3.06 -4.76 3.58
CA LEU A 56 -4.10 -3.81 3.20
C LEU A 56 -3.86 -2.43 3.81
N ILE A 57 -3.56 -2.39 5.10
CA ILE A 57 -3.26 -1.14 5.83
C ILE A 57 -2.03 -0.45 5.22
N SER A 58 -0.97 -1.20 4.93
CA SER A 58 0.25 -0.65 4.33
C SER A 58 -0.01 -0.10 2.93
N VAL A 59 -0.74 -0.82 2.10
CA VAL A 59 -1.06 -0.40 0.73
C VAL A 59 -1.93 0.86 0.73
N ILE A 60 -2.97 0.89 1.56
CA ILE A 60 -3.84 2.07 1.68
C ILE A 60 -3.04 3.30 2.09
N SER A 61 -2.17 3.16 3.11
CA SER A 61 -1.37 4.28 3.61
C SER A 61 -0.42 4.83 2.55
N CYS A 62 0.23 3.96 1.80
CA CYS A 62 1.12 4.36 0.71
C CYS A 62 0.35 4.99 -0.45
N HIS A 63 -0.77 4.41 -0.85
CA HIS A 63 -1.57 4.92 -1.96
C HIS A 63 -2.22 6.26 -1.64
N ASN A 64 -2.64 6.49 -0.40
CA ASN A 64 -3.15 7.79 0.04
C ASN A 64 -2.09 8.88 -0.12
N LEU A 65 -0.86 8.60 0.28
CA LEU A 65 0.26 9.53 0.11
C LEU A 65 0.61 9.73 -1.37
N ALA A 66 0.63 8.67 -2.15
CA ALA A 66 0.87 8.78 -3.59
C ALA A 66 -0.18 9.69 -4.25
N GLN A 67 -1.44 9.51 -3.89
CA GLN A 67 -2.53 10.30 -4.42
C GLN A 67 -2.45 11.76 -3.98
N PHE A 68 -2.08 12.02 -2.74
CA PHE A 68 -1.82 13.37 -2.23
C PHE A 68 -0.73 14.05 -3.08
N TRP A 69 0.40 13.40 -3.29
CA TRP A 69 1.50 13.98 -4.05
C TRP A 69 1.19 14.14 -5.54
N ARG A 70 0.37 13.24 -6.11
CA ARG A 70 -0.16 13.42 -7.45
C ARG A 70 -0.99 14.70 -7.54
N TRP A 71 -1.88 14.91 -6.58
CA TRP A 71 -2.68 16.13 -6.49
C TRP A 71 -1.80 17.38 -6.33
N ALA A 72 -0.74 17.29 -5.51
CA ALA A 72 0.20 18.38 -5.29
C ALA A 72 1.15 18.61 -6.47
N GLY A 73 1.19 17.71 -7.45
CA GLY A 73 2.03 17.85 -8.64
C GLY A 73 3.46 17.37 -8.46
N ASP A 74 3.77 16.61 -7.40
CA ASP A 74 5.10 16.10 -7.14
C ASP A 74 5.22 14.65 -7.60
N THR A 75 5.76 14.47 -8.80
CA THR A 75 5.90 13.16 -9.45
C THR A 75 6.87 12.24 -8.73
N GLU A 76 7.95 12.79 -8.17
CA GLU A 76 8.96 11.99 -7.47
C GLU A 76 8.40 11.37 -6.19
N TYR A 77 7.68 12.15 -5.40
CA TYR A 77 7.05 11.66 -4.18
C TYR A 77 5.88 10.72 -4.49
N GLU A 78 5.11 11.01 -5.53
CA GLU A 78 4.07 10.07 -5.98
C GLU A 78 4.67 8.71 -6.26
N LEU A 79 5.73 8.65 -7.06
CA LEU A 79 6.40 7.40 -7.42
C LEU A 79 6.99 6.71 -6.18
N LYS A 80 7.61 7.47 -5.28
CA LYS A 80 8.19 6.93 -4.05
C LYS A 80 7.18 6.10 -3.26
N TYR A 81 5.98 6.62 -3.09
CA TYR A 81 4.95 5.93 -2.30
C TYR A 81 4.29 4.78 -3.06
N LEU A 82 4.18 4.87 -4.37
CA LEU A 82 3.77 3.73 -5.19
C LEU A 82 4.78 2.57 -5.11
N GLN A 83 6.06 2.89 -5.15
CA GLN A 83 7.12 1.90 -5.00
C GLN A 83 7.15 1.29 -3.61
N LEU A 84 6.93 2.10 -2.58
CA LEU A 84 6.86 1.62 -1.20
C LEU A 84 5.71 0.62 -1.03
N ALA A 85 4.55 0.89 -1.62
CA ALA A 85 3.43 -0.04 -1.60
C ALA A 85 3.80 -1.39 -2.22
N SER A 86 4.48 -1.39 -3.36
CA SER A 86 4.88 -2.62 -4.03
C SER A 86 5.95 -3.39 -3.25
N GLU A 87 6.85 -2.69 -2.57
CA GLU A 87 7.81 -3.34 -1.67
C GLU A 87 7.13 -4.03 -0.50
N LYS A 88 6.08 -3.43 0.06
CA LYS A 88 5.28 -4.06 1.11
C LYS A 88 4.58 -5.33 0.62
N VAL A 89 4.04 -5.31 -0.60
CA VAL A 89 3.47 -6.50 -1.23
C VAL A 89 4.51 -7.63 -1.27
N LEU A 90 5.70 -7.34 -1.80
CA LEU A 90 6.76 -8.34 -1.94
C LEU A 90 7.26 -8.87 -0.59
N THR A 91 7.19 -8.07 0.45
CA THR A 91 7.62 -8.46 1.80
C THR A 91 6.56 -9.30 2.52
N LEU A 92 5.28 -8.96 2.36
CA LEU A 92 4.20 -9.56 3.14
C LEU A 92 3.56 -10.78 2.48
N ILE A 93 3.65 -10.93 1.14
CA ILE A 93 3.12 -12.11 0.44
C ILE A 93 3.61 -13.43 1.06
N PRO A 94 4.92 -13.65 1.29
CA PRO A 94 5.39 -14.92 1.82
C PRO A 94 4.92 -15.21 3.25
N GLN A 95 4.45 -14.20 3.97
CA GLN A 95 4.00 -14.30 5.36
C GLN A 95 2.54 -14.70 5.49
N CYS A 96 1.77 -14.63 4.39
CA CYS A 96 0.35 -14.95 4.45
C CYS A 96 0.12 -16.46 4.46
N PRO A 97 -0.48 -17.01 5.53
CA PRO A 97 -0.79 -18.43 5.59
C PRO A 97 -2.01 -18.82 4.75
N ASN A 98 -2.88 -17.86 4.46
CA ASN A 98 -4.11 -18.09 3.71
C ASN A 98 -3.90 -17.80 2.22
N ARG A 99 -3.84 -18.87 1.44
CA ARG A 99 -3.51 -18.82 0.01
C ARG A 99 -4.66 -18.34 -0.86
N ASP A 100 -5.89 -18.40 -0.35
CA ASP A 100 -7.11 -18.06 -1.09
C ASP A 100 -7.67 -16.70 -0.68
N CYS A 101 -6.86 -15.85 -0.06
CA CYS A 101 -7.31 -14.57 0.46
C CYS A 101 -7.59 -13.58 -0.67
N ALA A 102 -8.87 -13.28 -0.92
CA ALA A 102 -9.29 -12.32 -1.93
C ALA A 102 -8.74 -10.92 -1.65
N SER A 103 -8.70 -10.49 -0.39
CA SER A 103 -8.14 -9.20 0.01
C SER A 103 -6.67 -9.07 -0.38
N PHE A 104 -5.91 -10.16 -0.27
CA PHE A 104 -4.50 -10.18 -0.62
C PHE A 104 -4.31 -10.01 -2.14
N ILE A 105 -5.08 -10.75 -2.92
CA ILE A 105 -5.08 -10.67 -4.39
C ILE A 105 -5.51 -9.27 -4.85
N ASP A 106 -6.54 -8.70 -4.24
CA ASP A 106 -7.02 -7.36 -4.54
C ASP A 106 -5.96 -6.29 -4.25
N SER A 107 -5.24 -6.40 -3.14
CA SER A 107 -4.15 -5.48 -2.79
C SER A 107 -3.02 -5.53 -3.81
N ILE A 108 -2.64 -6.73 -4.26
CA ILE A 108 -1.64 -6.91 -5.32
C ILE A 108 -2.10 -6.26 -6.61
N GLY A 109 -3.36 -6.49 -7.00
CA GLY A 109 -3.94 -5.91 -8.20
C GLY A 109 -3.97 -4.38 -8.15
N CYS A 110 -4.31 -3.80 -7.01
CA CYS A 110 -4.29 -2.34 -6.81
C CYS A 110 -2.89 -1.76 -6.97
N CYS A 111 -1.86 -2.39 -6.41
CA CYS A 111 -0.47 -1.94 -6.55
C CYS A 111 0.00 -1.99 -8.00
N THR A 112 -0.26 -3.08 -8.69
CA THR A 112 0.11 -3.26 -10.10
C THR A 112 -0.58 -2.23 -10.97
N LYS A 113 -1.89 -2.05 -10.79
CA LYS A 113 -2.66 -1.07 -11.55
C LYS A 113 -2.14 0.35 -11.32
N ALA A 114 -1.86 0.72 -10.08
CA ALA A 114 -1.37 2.06 -9.73
C ALA A 114 -0.03 2.37 -10.40
N LEU A 115 0.88 1.40 -10.43
CA LEU A 115 2.18 1.54 -11.11
C LEU A 115 2.02 1.63 -12.62
N ILE A 116 1.14 0.84 -13.21
CA ILE A 116 0.83 0.89 -14.65
C ILE A 116 0.24 2.24 -15.02
N ASP A 117 -0.70 2.75 -14.24
CA ASP A 117 -1.32 4.06 -14.47
C ASP A 117 -0.27 5.19 -14.38
N PHE A 118 0.65 5.09 -13.42
CA PHE A 118 1.77 6.03 -13.32
C PHE A 118 2.66 5.94 -14.56
N MET A 119 3.02 4.74 -15.01
CA MET A 119 3.88 4.52 -16.17
C MET A 119 3.27 5.07 -17.46
N LYS A 120 1.93 5.00 -17.58
CA LYS A 120 1.23 5.60 -18.74
C LYS A 120 1.37 7.12 -18.78
N ARG A 121 1.39 7.77 -17.61
CA ARG A 121 1.57 9.22 -17.49
C ARG A 121 3.04 9.63 -17.56
N HIS A 122 3.92 8.79 -17.02
CA HIS A 122 5.35 9.06 -16.90
C HIS A 122 6.15 7.80 -17.25
N PRO A 123 6.37 7.50 -18.55
CA PRO A 123 7.09 6.30 -18.96
C PRO A 123 8.49 6.23 -18.33
N ASN A 124 8.80 5.09 -17.70
CA ASN A 124 10.05 4.88 -17.01
C ASN A 124 10.40 3.38 -16.98
N PRO A 125 11.58 2.97 -17.51
CA PRO A 125 11.97 1.56 -17.55
C PRO A 125 12.13 0.92 -16.16
N VAL A 126 12.46 1.70 -15.14
CA VAL A 126 12.58 1.19 -13.76
C VAL A 126 11.22 0.73 -13.24
N ILE A 127 10.17 1.51 -13.51
CA ILE A 127 8.80 1.15 -13.12
C ILE A 127 8.33 -0.10 -13.85
N ALA A 128 8.63 -0.21 -15.14
CA ALA A 128 8.30 -1.40 -15.94
C ALA A 128 8.91 -2.67 -15.33
N LYS A 129 10.17 -2.60 -14.90
CA LYS A 129 10.83 -3.71 -14.21
C LYS A 129 10.19 -4.05 -12.88
N GLN A 130 9.74 -3.06 -12.15
CA GLN A 130 9.10 -3.25 -10.85
C GLN A 130 7.73 -3.91 -10.99
N VAL A 131 6.93 -3.51 -11.99
CA VAL A 131 5.66 -4.17 -12.33
C VAL A 131 5.90 -5.63 -12.68
N GLU A 132 6.89 -5.91 -13.53
CA GLU A 132 7.28 -7.26 -13.92
C GLU A 132 7.67 -8.11 -12.71
N LYS A 133 8.41 -7.54 -11.77
CA LYS A 133 8.82 -8.21 -10.54
C LYS A 133 7.64 -8.58 -9.65
N ILE A 134 6.64 -7.72 -9.53
CA ILE A 134 5.41 -8.00 -8.79
C ILE A 134 4.64 -9.12 -9.48
N ASP A 135 4.46 -9.05 -10.78
CA ASP A 135 3.77 -10.08 -11.55
C ASP A 135 4.47 -11.44 -11.41
N THR A 136 5.80 -11.47 -11.50
CA THR A 136 6.58 -12.70 -11.34
C THR A 136 6.41 -13.27 -9.94
N ALA A 137 6.53 -12.45 -8.90
CA ALA A 137 6.35 -12.89 -7.52
C ALA A 137 4.92 -13.40 -7.29
N THR A 138 3.93 -12.70 -7.80
CA THR A 138 2.52 -13.08 -7.71
C THR A 138 2.27 -14.40 -8.42
N ASN A 139 2.78 -14.56 -9.63
CA ASN A 139 2.61 -15.78 -10.40
C ASN A 139 3.32 -16.97 -9.76
N CYS A 140 4.56 -16.77 -9.27
CA CYS A 140 5.32 -17.85 -8.65
C CYS A 140 4.75 -18.27 -7.29
N GLU A 141 4.37 -17.31 -6.46
CA GLU A 141 3.89 -17.58 -5.09
C GLU A 141 2.43 -17.99 -5.06
N ILE A 142 1.56 -17.25 -5.76
CA ILE A 142 0.11 -17.47 -5.72
C ILE A 142 -0.29 -18.62 -6.64
N ILE A 143 0.16 -18.62 -7.89
CA ILE A 143 -0.20 -19.66 -8.85
C ILE A 143 0.33 -21.02 -8.41
N ALA A 144 1.57 -21.07 -7.91
CA ALA A 144 2.13 -22.32 -7.39
C ALA A 144 1.31 -22.84 -6.21
N LYS A 145 0.84 -21.97 -5.35
CA LYS A 145 -0.01 -22.32 -4.22
C LYS A 145 -1.38 -22.85 -4.67
N PHE A 146 -1.99 -22.24 -5.69
CA PHE A 146 -3.28 -22.69 -6.23
C PHE A 146 -3.15 -24.03 -6.96
N ARG A 147 -2.07 -24.26 -7.69
CA ARG A 147 -1.89 -25.49 -8.46
C ARG A 147 -1.58 -26.72 -7.60
N LEU A 148 -1.06 -26.52 -6.41
CA LEU A 148 -0.76 -27.60 -5.47
C LEU A 148 -1.98 -28.07 -4.68
N ASN A 149 -3.07 -27.35 -4.81
CA ASN A 149 -4.33 -27.69 -4.19
C ASN A 149 -5.34 -28.16 -5.22
#